data_f943897da5eddafc492056fa10388d58
#
_entry.id   f943897da5eddafc492056fa10388d58
#
_cell.length_a   1.000
_cell.length_b   1.000
_cell.length_c   1.000
_cell.angle_alpha   90.00
_cell.angle_beta   90.00
_cell.angle_gamma   90.00
#
_symmetry.space_group_name_H-M   'P 1'
#
loop_
_entity.id
_entity.type
_entity.pdbx_description
1 polymer ?
#
loop_
_entity_poly.entity_id
_entity_poly.type
_entity_poly.pdbx_seq_one_letter_code
_entity_poly.pdbx_strand_id
1 'polypeptide(L)'
;MIEILDGMYETINYGDSLGIRLFHNDEYEDYPEHWHTGIEMIMPVENGYTVCAGKENYELRENDVIIINTGVLHSLKAPETGKRIILQFSASLLYSVKEMETLLALLPPIVYIPYDAKDEKLYEFVRSRMDRIVTEYDEK
;
A
#
# COMPACT_ATOMS: atom_id res chain seq x y z
N MET A 1 -5.33 12.23 -0.95
CA MET A 1 -4.27 11.35 -0.42
C MET A 1 -2.87 11.87 -0.72
N ILE A 2 -2.53 12.17 -1.97
CA ILE A 2 -1.23 12.77 -2.28
C ILE A 2 -1.28 14.26 -1.91
N GLU A 3 -0.47 14.66 -0.94
CA GLU A 3 -0.43 16.04 -0.46
C GLU A 3 0.63 16.86 -1.18
N ILE A 4 1.79 16.28 -1.41
CA ILE A 4 2.93 16.96 -2.02
C ILE A 4 3.49 16.07 -3.13
N LEU A 5 3.40 16.58 -4.37
CA LEU A 5 3.93 15.88 -5.54
C LEU A 5 4.86 16.83 -6.30
N ASP A 6 6.13 16.45 -6.38
CA ASP A 6 7.16 17.19 -7.13
C ASP A 6 7.54 16.34 -8.35
N GLY A 7 7.02 16.71 -9.51
CA GLY A 7 7.09 15.86 -10.69
C GLY A 7 6.35 14.56 -10.44
N MET A 8 7.09 13.44 -10.38
CA MET A 8 6.55 12.12 -10.06
C MET A 8 6.92 11.65 -8.66
N TYR A 9 7.64 12.45 -7.89
CA TYR A 9 8.03 12.09 -6.52
C TYR A 9 7.00 12.59 -5.52
N GLU A 10 6.43 11.68 -4.76
CA GLU A 10 5.52 11.99 -3.67
C GLU A 10 6.28 12.10 -2.34
N THR A 11 6.08 13.22 -1.64
CA THR A 11 6.52 13.35 -0.25
C THR A 11 5.35 12.98 0.65
N ILE A 12 5.57 11.97 1.51
CA ILE A 12 4.54 11.50 2.43
C ILE A 12 4.79 12.11 3.80
N ASN A 13 3.74 12.76 4.34
CA ASN A 13 3.78 13.30 5.69
C ASN A 13 3.24 12.26 6.67
N TYR A 14 4.14 11.66 7.48
CA TYR A 14 3.77 10.67 8.48
C TYR A 14 3.27 11.29 9.80
N GLY A 15 3.31 12.63 9.91
CA GLY A 15 2.87 13.32 11.14
C GLY A 15 3.69 12.92 12.35
N ASP A 16 3.02 12.73 13.49
CA ASP A 16 3.65 12.33 14.76
C ASP A 16 3.82 10.82 14.89
N SER A 17 3.43 10.05 13.89
CA SER A 17 3.56 8.61 13.93
C SER A 17 5.01 8.18 13.74
N LEU A 18 5.34 6.96 14.18
CA LEU A 18 6.68 6.39 14.05
C LEU A 18 6.99 5.89 12.63
N GLY A 19 6.44 6.55 11.62
CA GLY A 19 6.68 6.20 10.23
C GLY A 19 5.62 5.28 9.62
N ILE A 20 4.43 5.24 10.22
CA ILE A 20 3.27 4.52 9.68
C ILE A 20 2.17 5.52 9.41
N ARG A 21 1.55 5.43 8.25
CA ARG A 21 0.39 6.22 7.89
C ARG A 21 -0.71 5.32 7.36
N LEU A 22 -1.91 5.48 7.92
CA LEU A 22 -3.10 4.71 7.55
C LEU A 22 -4.17 5.63 7.02
N PHE A 23 -4.76 5.25 5.89
CA PHE A 23 -5.94 5.92 5.35
C PHE A 23 -7.10 4.93 5.23
N HIS A 24 -8.26 5.35 5.70
CA HIS A 24 -9.54 4.79 5.28
C HIS A 24 -10.02 5.66 4.12
N ASN A 25 -9.65 5.28 2.90
CA ASN A 25 -9.83 6.11 1.72
C ASN A 25 -11.12 5.75 0.99
N ASP A 26 -11.95 6.75 0.69
CA ASP A 26 -13.20 6.61 -0.05
C ASP A 26 -13.30 7.61 -1.22
N GLU A 27 -12.21 8.25 -1.57
CA GLU A 27 -12.19 9.28 -2.59
C GLU A 27 -12.34 8.69 -3.99
N TYR A 28 -13.20 9.34 -4.81
CA TYR A 28 -13.26 9.08 -6.24
C TYR A 28 -12.25 9.99 -6.93
N GLU A 29 -10.99 9.60 -6.88
CA GLU A 29 -9.89 10.37 -7.44
C GLU A 29 -8.83 9.42 -8.00
N ASP A 30 -8.37 9.71 -9.21
CA ASP A 30 -7.26 9.01 -9.80
C ASP A 30 -5.96 9.72 -9.42
N TYR A 31 -4.93 8.94 -9.16
CA TYR A 31 -3.60 9.48 -8.85
C TYR A 31 -2.67 9.19 -10.01
N PRO A 32 -1.97 10.23 -10.53
CA PRO A 32 -1.07 10.05 -11.66
C PRO A 32 0.14 9.19 -11.29
N GLU A 33 0.89 8.79 -12.29
CA GLU A 33 2.11 8.02 -12.06
C GLU A 33 3.06 8.77 -11.12
N HIS A 34 3.45 8.11 -10.04
CA HIS A 34 4.30 8.67 -9.00
C HIS A 34 5.10 7.58 -8.30
N TRP A 35 6.07 7.97 -7.49
CA TRP A 35 6.84 7.08 -6.65
C TRP A 35 7.16 7.72 -5.30
N HIS A 36 7.46 6.90 -4.31
CA HIS A 36 7.86 7.34 -2.97
C HIS A 36 8.86 6.35 -2.37
N THR A 37 9.52 6.76 -1.29
CA THR A 37 10.57 5.94 -0.67
C THR A 37 10.04 4.86 0.27
N GLY A 38 8.85 5.02 0.80
CA GLY A 38 8.23 4.02 1.68
C GLY A 38 7.59 2.87 0.92
N ILE A 39 7.15 1.87 1.67
CA ILE A 39 6.33 0.77 1.16
C ILE A 39 4.87 1.13 1.32
N GLU A 40 4.04 0.77 0.36
CA GLU A 40 2.60 0.98 0.41
C GLU A 40 1.86 -0.34 0.28
N MET A 41 0.83 -0.53 1.10
CA MET A 41 -0.07 -1.68 1.03
C MET A 41 -1.47 -1.17 0.82
N ILE A 42 -2.20 -1.76 -0.14
CA ILE A 42 -3.57 -1.37 -0.46
C ILE A 42 -4.46 -2.60 -0.41
N MET A 43 -5.62 -2.43 0.24
CA MET A 43 -6.65 -3.47 0.30
C MET A 43 -8.03 -2.83 0.12
N PRO A 44 -8.73 -3.13 -0.98
CA PRO A 44 -10.13 -2.70 -1.13
C PRO A 44 -11.02 -3.36 -0.08
N VAL A 45 -11.90 -2.58 0.53
CA VAL A 45 -12.91 -3.05 1.49
C VAL A 45 -14.26 -3.12 0.82
N GLU A 46 -14.58 -2.12 -0.02
CA GLU A 46 -15.84 -2.01 -0.75
C GLU A 46 -15.52 -1.60 -2.17
N ASN A 47 -16.03 -2.37 -3.12
CA ASN A 47 -15.71 -2.27 -4.55
C ASN A 47 -14.21 -2.49 -4.83
N GLY A 48 -13.83 -2.44 -6.09
CA GLY A 48 -12.45 -2.68 -6.48
C GLY A 48 -11.59 -1.43 -6.47
N TYR A 49 -10.33 -1.61 -6.85
CA TYR A 49 -9.38 -0.51 -7.01
C TYR A 49 -8.31 -0.96 -8.01
N THR A 50 -7.86 -0.06 -8.87
CA THR A 50 -6.88 -0.42 -9.90
C THR A 50 -5.53 0.22 -9.61
N VAL A 51 -4.50 -0.61 -9.61
CA VAL A 51 -3.10 -0.19 -9.48
C VAL A 51 -2.39 -0.51 -10.79
N CYS A 52 -1.75 0.48 -11.39
CA CYS A 52 -0.97 0.31 -12.60
C CYS A 52 0.51 0.50 -12.27
N ALA A 53 1.34 -0.47 -12.59
CA ALA A 53 2.78 -0.40 -12.36
C ALA A 53 3.51 -1.00 -13.56
N GLY A 54 4.36 -0.21 -14.20
CA GLY A 54 4.98 -0.60 -15.45
C GLY A 54 3.93 -0.84 -16.52
N LYS A 55 3.94 -2.04 -17.13
CA LYS A 55 2.97 -2.44 -18.14
C LYS A 55 1.81 -3.26 -17.57
N GLU A 56 1.82 -3.50 -16.26
CA GLU A 56 0.82 -4.34 -15.60
C GLU A 56 -0.28 -3.51 -14.96
N ASN A 57 -1.52 -3.96 -15.13
CA ASN A 57 -2.68 -3.41 -14.46
C ASN A 57 -3.18 -4.45 -13.46
N TYR A 58 -3.24 -4.06 -12.20
CA TYR A 58 -3.76 -4.91 -11.14
C TYR A 58 -5.15 -4.42 -10.76
N GLU A 59 -6.17 -5.16 -11.20
CA GLU A 59 -7.56 -4.86 -10.86
C GLU A 59 -7.91 -5.57 -9.55
N LEU A 60 -7.73 -4.88 -8.45
CA LEU A 60 -7.97 -5.44 -7.13
C LEU A 60 -9.46 -5.61 -6.87
N ARG A 61 -9.82 -6.77 -6.37
CA ARG A 61 -11.17 -7.06 -5.85
C ARG A 61 -11.19 -6.78 -4.35
N GLU A 62 -12.39 -6.76 -3.78
CA GLU A 62 -12.55 -6.63 -2.33
C GLU A 62 -11.71 -7.69 -1.62
N ASN A 63 -10.97 -7.26 -0.61
CA ASN A 63 -10.07 -8.05 0.22
C ASN A 63 -8.77 -8.53 -0.44
N ASP A 64 -8.53 -8.25 -1.72
CA ASP A 64 -7.22 -8.47 -2.31
C ASP A 64 -6.19 -7.54 -1.64
N VAL A 65 -4.94 -7.97 -1.57
CA VAL A 65 -3.85 -7.16 -1.03
C VAL A 65 -2.77 -6.97 -2.09
N ILE A 66 -2.31 -5.74 -2.24
CA ILE A 66 -1.13 -5.44 -3.06
C ILE A 66 -0.10 -4.70 -2.22
N ILE A 67 1.17 -5.03 -2.42
CA ILE A 67 2.30 -4.38 -1.77
C ILE A 67 3.15 -3.72 -2.86
N ILE A 68 3.36 -2.42 -2.75
CA ILE A 68 4.17 -1.63 -3.67
C ILE A 68 5.47 -1.29 -2.97
N ASN A 69 6.59 -1.81 -3.51
CA ASN A 69 7.90 -1.64 -2.92
C ASN A 69 8.42 -0.19 -3.11
N THR A 70 9.49 0.15 -2.38
CA THR A 70 10.10 1.48 -2.42
C THR A 70 10.53 1.85 -3.84
N GLY A 71 10.28 3.08 -4.24
CA GLY A 71 10.74 3.63 -5.51
C GLY A 71 10.02 3.14 -6.76
N VAL A 72 8.97 2.34 -6.61
CA VAL A 72 8.24 1.80 -7.76
C VAL A 72 7.27 2.83 -8.31
N LEU A 73 7.40 3.15 -9.60
CA LEU A 73 6.43 4.02 -10.29
C LEU A 73 5.10 3.32 -10.42
N HIS A 74 4.05 3.99 -9.97
CA HIS A 74 2.69 3.44 -10.03
C HIS A 74 1.65 4.56 -10.12
N SER A 75 0.49 4.21 -10.65
CA SER A 75 -0.68 5.07 -10.70
C SER A 75 -1.88 4.33 -10.12
N LEU A 76 -2.86 5.09 -9.64
CA LEU A 76 -4.03 4.56 -8.95
C LEU A 76 -5.31 5.05 -9.63
N LYS A 77 -6.27 4.16 -9.80
CA LYS A 77 -7.59 4.46 -10.34
C LYS A 77 -8.68 3.98 -9.40
N ALA A 78 -9.53 4.90 -8.95
CA ALA A 78 -10.64 4.60 -8.07
C ALA A 78 -11.93 4.41 -8.86
N PRO A 79 -12.83 3.49 -8.43
CA PRO A 79 -14.19 3.46 -8.93
C PRO A 79 -14.97 4.65 -8.38
N GLU A 80 -16.15 4.94 -8.96
CA GLU A 80 -16.99 6.07 -8.52
C GLU A 80 -17.34 5.99 -7.04
N THR A 81 -17.59 4.78 -6.55
CA THR A 81 -17.87 4.53 -5.13
C THR A 81 -17.00 3.40 -4.64
N GLY A 82 -16.64 3.42 -3.38
CA GLY A 82 -15.88 2.36 -2.77
C GLY A 82 -15.03 2.84 -1.61
N LYS A 83 -14.45 1.87 -0.92
CA LYS A 83 -13.57 2.13 0.22
C LYS A 83 -12.38 1.20 0.15
N ARG A 84 -11.23 1.68 0.57
CA ARG A 84 -10.00 0.91 0.65
C ARG A 84 -9.17 1.36 1.84
N ILE A 85 -8.34 0.46 2.31
CA ILE A 85 -7.34 0.75 3.33
C ILE A 85 -6.01 0.91 2.62
N ILE A 86 -5.32 2.01 2.91
CA ILE A 86 -3.98 2.28 2.39
C ILE A 86 -3.05 2.46 3.57
N LEU A 87 -2.02 1.60 3.65
CA LEU A 87 -0.98 1.65 4.66
C LEU A 87 0.33 2.07 4.00
N GLN A 88 1.03 3.00 4.63
CA GLN A 88 2.35 3.44 4.18
C GLN A 88 3.34 3.32 5.33
N PHE A 89 4.52 2.78 5.02
CA PHE A 89 5.62 2.61 5.97
C PHE A 89 6.81 3.42 5.48
N SER A 90 7.35 4.30 6.33
CA SER A 90 8.49 5.14 5.94
C SER A 90 9.75 4.30 5.76
N ALA A 91 10.64 4.77 4.88
CA ALA A 91 11.95 4.14 4.71
C ALA A 91 12.75 4.15 6.03
N SER A 92 12.67 5.24 6.80
CA SER A 92 13.36 5.34 8.09
C SER A 92 12.92 4.24 9.05
N LEU A 93 11.61 3.98 9.13
CA LEU A 93 11.09 2.90 9.96
C LEU A 93 11.59 1.54 9.47
N LEU A 94 11.51 1.29 8.17
CA LEU A 94 11.90 0.01 7.59
C LEU A 94 13.38 -0.27 7.80
N TYR A 95 14.25 0.70 7.56
CA TYR A 95 15.69 0.52 7.73
C TYR A 95 16.15 0.52 9.19
N SER A 96 15.28 0.91 10.13
CA SER A 96 15.57 0.78 11.55
C SER A 96 15.47 -0.66 12.06
N VAL A 97 14.84 -1.54 11.29
CA VAL A 97 14.69 -2.95 11.63
C VAL A 97 15.86 -3.71 11.02
N LYS A 98 16.60 -4.45 11.88
CA LYS A 98 17.74 -5.25 11.45
C LYS A 98 17.34 -6.21 10.31
N GLU A 99 18.18 -6.30 9.31
CA GLU A 99 18.01 -7.19 8.15
C GLU A 99 16.89 -6.77 7.18
N MET A 100 16.12 -5.73 7.47
CA MET A 100 15.05 -5.27 6.59
C MET A 100 15.59 -4.78 5.24
N GLU A 101 16.76 -4.15 5.23
CA GLU A 101 17.39 -3.70 3.98
C GLU A 101 17.61 -4.87 3.01
N THR A 102 18.10 -6.00 3.53
CA THR A 102 18.30 -7.22 2.72
C THR A 102 16.97 -7.76 2.22
N LEU A 103 15.95 -7.82 3.09
CA LEU A 103 14.62 -8.30 2.71
C LEU A 103 13.98 -7.43 1.63
N LEU A 104 14.09 -6.11 1.77
CA LEU A 104 13.52 -5.16 0.78
C LEU A 104 14.20 -5.31 -0.58
N ALA A 105 15.51 -5.57 -0.60
CA ALA A 105 16.23 -5.78 -1.84
C ALA A 105 15.80 -7.06 -2.56
N LEU A 106 15.28 -8.04 -1.82
CA LEU A 106 14.81 -9.32 -2.37
C LEU A 106 13.34 -9.31 -2.78
N LEU A 107 12.55 -8.34 -2.30
CA LEU A 107 11.15 -8.24 -2.69
C LEU A 107 11.01 -7.79 -4.14
N PRO A 108 10.08 -8.40 -4.90
CA PRO A 108 9.76 -7.87 -6.23
C PRO A 108 9.14 -6.48 -6.12
N PRO A 109 9.13 -5.70 -7.22
CA PRO A 109 8.53 -4.36 -7.21
C PRO A 109 7.07 -4.36 -6.73
N ILE A 110 6.30 -5.34 -7.16
CA ILE A 110 4.89 -5.49 -6.78
C ILE A 110 4.67 -6.91 -6.26
N VAL A 111 3.98 -6.99 -5.11
CA VAL A 111 3.51 -8.28 -4.58
C VAL A 111 1.98 -8.22 -4.55
N TYR A 112 1.34 -9.02 -5.39
CA TYR A 112 -0.12 -9.12 -5.45
C TYR A 112 -0.57 -10.42 -4.78
N ILE A 113 -1.42 -10.29 -3.76
CA ILE A 113 -1.93 -11.43 -2.98
C ILE A 113 -3.46 -11.40 -3.05
N PRO A 114 -4.06 -12.14 -4.00
CA PRO A 114 -5.53 -12.22 -4.07
C PRO A 114 -6.11 -12.94 -2.85
N TYR A 115 -7.32 -12.56 -2.44
CA TYR A 115 -7.98 -13.15 -1.27
C TYR A 115 -8.24 -14.65 -1.45
N ASP A 116 -8.35 -15.12 -2.69
CA ASP A 116 -8.56 -16.51 -3.05
C ASP A 116 -7.27 -17.18 -3.57
N ALA A 117 -6.12 -16.68 -3.16
CA ALA A 117 -4.82 -17.18 -3.57
C ALA A 117 -4.66 -18.68 -3.18
N LYS A 118 -3.91 -19.41 -4.00
CA LYS A 118 -3.60 -20.81 -3.72
C LYS A 118 -2.86 -20.99 -2.39
N ASP A 119 -2.02 -20.03 -2.03
CA ASP A 119 -1.34 -20.00 -0.75
C ASP A 119 -2.20 -19.25 0.28
N GLU A 120 -3.18 -19.93 0.82
CA GLU A 120 -4.07 -19.38 1.84
C GLU A 120 -3.31 -18.93 3.08
N LYS A 121 -2.24 -19.64 3.44
CA LYS A 121 -1.45 -19.30 4.64
C LYS A 121 -0.74 -17.96 4.49
N LEU A 122 -0.22 -17.66 3.32
CA LEU A 122 0.41 -16.37 3.05
C LEU A 122 -0.61 -15.25 3.15
N TYR A 123 -1.76 -15.43 2.50
CA TYR A 123 -2.83 -14.43 2.56
C TYR A 123 -3.29 -14.18 4.00
N GLU A 124 -3.59 -15.23 4.76
CA GLU A 124 -4.02 -15.13 6.14
C GLU A 124 -2.96 -14.46 7.03
N PHE A 125 -1.71 -14.80 6.82
CA PHE A 125 -0.62 -14.18 7.56
C PHE A 125 -0.56 -12.66 7.31
N VAL A 126 -0.54 -12.25 6.05
CA VAL A 126 -0.48 -10.83 5.69
C VAL A 126 -1.74 -10.10 6.14
N ARG A 127 -2.92 -10.67 5.90
CA ARG A 127 -4.20 -10.06 6.26
C ARG A 127 -4.33 -9.88 7.77
N SER A 128 -3.97 -10.88 8.56
CA SER A 128 -4.05 -10.77 10.02
C SER A 128 -3.13 -9.69 10.57
N ARG A 129 -1.95 -9.51 9.97
CA ARG A 129 -1.03 -8.45 10.36
C ARG A 129 -1.56 -7.07 9.99
N MET A 130 -2.15 -6.93 8.81
CA MET A 130 -2.79 -5.68 8.40
C MET A 130 -3.93 -5.31 9.34
N ASP A 131 -4.81 -6.27 9.63
CA ASP A 131 -5.96 -6.04 10.52
C ASP A 131 -5.51 -5.59 11.90
N ARG A 132 -4.44 -6.17 12.42
CA ARG A 132 -3.87 -5.77 13.71
C ARG A 132 -3.30 -4.35 13.66
N ILE A 133 -2.58 -4.00 12.61
CA ILE A 133 -2.02 -2.65 12.46
C ILE A 133 -3.16 -1.62 12.37
N VAL A 134 -4.20 -1.92 11.60
CA VAL A 134 -5.37 -1.06 11.47
C VAL A 134 -6.03 -0.83 12.82
N THR A 135 -6.28 -1.91 13.57
CA THR A 135 -6.90 -1.84 14.88
C THR A 135 -6.07 -0.98 15.84
N GLU A 136 -4.78 -1.24 15.94
CA GLU A 136 -3.90 -0.50 16.84
C GLU A 136 -3.74 0.97 16.43
N TYR A 137 -3.71 1.24 15.13
CA TYR A 137 -3.61 2.62 14.63
C TYR A 137 -4.88 3.42 14.93
N ASP A 138 -6.05 2.82 14.73
CA ASP A 138 -7.34 3.49 14.94
C ASP A 138 -7.66 3.72 16.42
N GLU A 139 -7.05 2.97 17.32
CA GLU A 139 -7.25 3.10 18.77
C GLU A 139 -6.40 4.19 19.43
N LYS A 140 -5.54 4.87 18.68
CA LYS A 140 -4.70 5.95 19.24
C LYS A 140 -5.49 7.17 19.66
#